data_42d657fcd4a63933ce8ec09a33cc4809
#
_entry.id   42d657fcd4a63933ce8ec09a33cc4809
#
_cell.length_a   1.000
_cell.length_b   1.000
_cell.length_c   1.000
_cell.angle_alpha   90.00
_cell.angle_beta   90.00
_cell.angle_gamma   90.00
#
_symmetry.space_group_name_H-M   'P 1'
#
loop_
_entity.id
_entity.type
_entity.pdbx_description
1 polymer ?
#
loop_
_entity_poly.entity_id
_entity_poly.type
_entity_poly.pdbx_seq_one_letter_code
_entity_poly.pdbx_strand_id
1 'polypeptide(L)'
;LKDGRNKGAFDVHQNKIKVHGTNTNVTHTINEDERTEFTRHINGVLAGDSHIGNRLPIPTNTMQLFDECKDGLILCKLINDAVPDTIDERVLNAGKKINNFQMVENNNIVINSAKAIGCSVVNVGSTDLMEGREHLILGLIWQIIKRGLLSKIDIKQHPELYRLLEDDETLEDFLKLPPDQILLRWFNYHLKAAGWERRVKNFSKDVSDGENYTVLLNQLKPESCSRAPLQERDLIRRAEMILDNAEKINCRKYLTPTALVAGNPKLNLAFVAHLFNTHPGLDPLTEEEAPEIEDFDAEGEREARMFTLWLNSLNVDPGVYNLFEDLQDGLVLLQAFEKVAPGIVNWRMVGKKQPLSRFKQIENCNYAVALGQELRFSLVGIQGADIVDGQRTLTLGLTWQLMRENIVHTLQSLTKGGRTITDQDLVRWANETAQRGGKQSKMNSFKDSALSTGIFFLDVLNGIKPGYVDYNLVTSGRSEEDAFNNAKLAISIARKLGATIFLVPEDIVEVRAKMVNIFC
;
A
#
# COMPACT_ATOMS: atom_id res chain seq x y z
N LEU A 1 -1.77 -12.90 33.93
CA LEU A 1 -2.26 -13.84 32.91
C LEU A 1 -1.06 -14.25 32.09
N LYS A 2 -0.66 -15.49 32.23
CA LYS A 2 0.49 -16.04 31.50
C LYS A 2 0.13 -16.11 30.02
N ASP A 3 0.64 -15.19 29.29
CA ASP A 3 0.51 -15.19 27.86
C ASP A 3 1.27 -16.41 27.30
N GLY A 4 0.53 -17.39 26.78
CA GLY A 4 1.12 -18.60 26.20
C GLY A 4 2.04 -18.36 25.01
N ARG A 5 2.06 -17.13 24.52
CA ARG A 5 2.91 -16.69 23.41
C ARG A 5 4.35 -16.41 23.81
N ASN A 6 4.60 -16.15 25.09
CA ASN A 6 5.98 -15.96 25.59
C ASN A 6 6.77 -17.27 25.66
N LYS A 7 6.22 -18.38 25.17
CA LYS A 7 6.90 -19.69 25.15
C LYS A 7 7.77 -19.94 23.91
N GLY A 8 7.90 -18.98 23.03
CA GLY A 8 8.81 -19.07 21.87
C GLY A 8 10.28 -19.08 22.30
N ALA A 9 11.10 -19.91 21.66
CA ALA A 9 12.53 -19.89 21.86
C ALA A 9 13.14 -18.64 21.18
N PHE A 10 13.92 -17.87 21.93
CA PHE A 10 14.64 -16.71 21.41
C PHE A 10 15.93 -17.12 20.72
N ASP A 11 16.15 -16.66 19.50
CA ASP A 11 17.40 -16.85 18.77
C ASP A 11 18.31 -15.65 18.97
N VAL A 12 19.30 -15.82 19.84
CA VAL A 12 20.23 -14.76 20.26
C VAL A 12 21.09 -14.26 19.07
N HIS A 13 21.40 -15.12 18.11
CA HIS A 13 22.27 -14.74 16.99
C HIS A 13 21.54 -13.92 15.93
N GLN A 14 20.25 -14.15 15.76
CA GLN A 14 19.44 -13.48 14.74
C GLN A 14 18.39 -12.53 15.30
N ASN A 15 18.34 -12.40 16.62
CA ASN A 15 17.34 -11.59 17.33
C ASN A 15 15.90 -11.92 16.92
N LYS A 16 15.55 -13.21 16.90
CA LYS A 16 14.25 -13.74 16.45
C LYS A 16 13.57 -14.56 17.52
N ILE A 17 12.24 -14.48 17.52
CA ILE A 17 11.37 -15.31 18.36
C ILE A 17 10.61 -16.28 17.47
N LYS A 18 10.59 -17.56 17.85
CA LYS A 18 9.78 -18.58 17.17
C LYS A 18 8.33 -18.50 17.62
N VAL A 19 7.43 -18.49 16.68
CA VAL A 19 5.97 -18.47 16.91
C VAL A 19 5.30 -19.58 16.10
N HIS A 20 4.10 -20.01 16.55
CA HIS A 20 3.35 -21.01 15.82
C HIS A 20 2.74 -20.42 14.54
N GLY A 21 2.88 -21.15 13.43
CA GLY A 21 2.25 -20.81 12.17
C GLY A 21 0.76 -21.13 12.12
N THR A 22 0.15 -20.89 10.98
CA THR A 22 -1.25 -21.25 10.71
C THR A 22 -1.48 -22.77 10.69
N ASN A 23 -0.44 -23.53 10.40
CA ASN A 23 -0.41 -24.99 10.50
C ASN A 23 0.36 -25.38 11.76
N THR A 24 -0.20 -26.27 12.59
CA THR A 24 0.40 -26.71 13.85
C THR A 24 1.80 -27.31 13.73
N ASN A 25 2.16 -27.79 12.54
CA ASN A 25 3.46 -28.39 12.26
C ASN A 25 4.50 -27.39 11.71
N VAL A 26 4.13 -26.12 11.50
CA VAL A 26 5.02 -25.11 10.95
C VAL A 26 5.29 -24.04 12.01
N THR A 27 6.58 -23.78 12.26
CA THR A 27 7.04 -22.73 13.16
C THR A 27 7.60 -21.59 12.33
N HIS A 28 7.07 -20.38 12.53
CA HIS A 28 7.61 -19.15 11.96
C HIS A 28 8.47 -18.44 13.01
N THR A 29 9.29 -17.51 12.54
CA THR A 29 10.06 -16.64 13.42
C THR A 29 9.67 -15.19 13.19
N ILE A 30 9.62 -14.39 14.25
CA ILE A 30 9.47 -12.94 14.17
C ILE A 30 10.75 -12.29 14.69
N ASN A 31 11.07 -11.12 14.13
CA ASN A 31 12.21 -10.34 14.59
C ASN A 31 11.77 -9.51 15.81
N GLU A 32 12.54 -9.57 16.90
CA GLU A 32 12.21 -8.86 18.13
C GLU A 32 12.37 -7.35 18.00
N ASP A 33 13.39 -6.88 17.30
CA ASP A 33 13.57 -5.44 17.04
C ASP A 33 12.41 -4.86 16.24
N GLU A 34 11.93 -5.58 15.22
CA GLU A 34 10.76 -5.18 14.44
C GLU A 34 9.51 -5.09 15.33
N ARG A 35 9.26 -6.11 16.13
CA ARG A 35 8.13 -6.09 17.08
C ARG A 35 8.21 -4.89 18.03
N THR A 36 9.38 -4.67 18.63
CA THR A 36 9.61 -3.58 19.57
C THR A 36 9.40 -2.21 18.92
N GLU A 37 10.01 -1.99 17.76
CA GLU A 37 9.95 -0.69 17.09
C GLU A 37 8.60 -0.41 16.46
N PHE A 38 7.91 -1.42 15.94
CA PHE A 38 6.56 -1.25 15.42
C PHE A 38 5.55 -0.98 16.55
N THR A 39 5.71 -1.64 17.69
CA THR A 39 4.90 -1.33 18.88
C THR A 39 5.12 0.10 19.35
N ARG A 40 6.38 0.53 19.40
CA ARG A 40 6.73 1.92 19.77
C ARG A 40 6.13 2.93 18.79
N HIS A 41 6.18 2.66 17.49
CA HIS A 41 5.57 3.50 16.48
C HIS A 41 4.05 3.63 16.69
N ILE A 42 3.36 2.51 16.88
CA ILE A 42 1.91 2.48 17.15
C ILE A 42 1.57 3.29 18.40
N ASN A 43 2.31 3.11 19.49
CA ASN A 43 2.13 3.87 20.71
C ASN A 43 2.25 5.38 20.48
N GLY A 44 3.20 5.78 19.63
CA GLY A 44 3.44 7.19 19.32
C GLY A 44 2.34 7.81 18.45
N VAL A 45 2.02 7.17 17.33
CA VAL A 45 1.09 7.76 16.35
C VAL A 45 -0.38 7.65 16.74
N LEU A 46 -0.74 6.69 17.60
CA LEU A 46 -2.12 6.48 18.05
C LEU A 46 -2.37 6.95 19.47
N ALA A 47 -1.42 7.58 20.13
CA ALA A 47 -1.60 8.16 21.46
C ALA A 47 -2.77 9.16 21.47
N GLY A 48 -3.66 9.01 22.44
CA GLY A 48 -4.82 9.90 22.57
C GLY A 48 -5.98 9.61 21.61
N ASP A 49 -5.92 8.54 20.82
CA ASP A 49 -7.05 8.15 19.98
C ASP A 49 -8.31 7.88 20.81
N SER A 50 -9.46 8.37 20.33
CA SER A 50 -10.73 8.34 21.07
C SER A 50 -11.25 6.92 21.35
N HIS A 51 -10.91 5.95 20.47
CA HIS A 51 -11.38 4.56 20.60
C HIS A 51 -10.41 3.66 21.36
N ILE A 52 -9.11 3.89 21.24
CA ILE A 52 -8.06 2.99 21.72
C ILE A 52 -6.99 3.65 22.60
N GLY A 53 -7.04 4.97 22.76
CA GLY A 53 -5.99 5.70 23.48
C GLY A 53 -5.77 5.24 24.93
N ASN A 54 -6.82 4.73 25.59
CA ASN A 54 -6.73 4.16 26.93
C ASN A 54 -6.02 2.80 27.00
N ARG A 55 -5.83 2.12 25.86
CA ARG A 55 -5.11 0.84 25.74
C ARG A 55 -3.60 1.05 25.52
N LEU A 56 -3.19 2.27 25.27
CA LEU A 56 -1.82 2.65 24.99
C LEU A 56 -1.17 3.29 26.23
N PRO A 57 0.14 3.16 26.45
CA PRO A 57 1.08 2.44 25.58
C PRO A 57 1.04 0.93 25.76
N ILE A 58 1.20 0.20 24.65
CA ILE A 58 1.40 -1.25 24.67
C ILE A 58 2.85 -1.51 25.10
N PRO A 59 3.13 -2.45 26.03
CA PRO A 59 4.51 -2.78 26.39
C PRO A 59 5.31 -3.26 25.18
N THR A 60 6.48 -2.64 24.96
CA THR A 60 7.33 -2.92 23.79
C THR A 60 8.14 -4.20 23.93
N ASN A 61 8.31 -4.69 25.16
CA ASN A 61 9.11 -5.87 25.49
C ASN A 61 8.28 -7.15 25.65
N THR A 62 7.02 -7.15 25.24
CA THR A 62 6.09 -8.28 25.36
C THR A 62 5.45 -8.61 24.02
N MET A 63 4.66 -9.68 23.98
CA MET A 63 3.86 -10.08 22.82
C MET A 63 2.44 -9.49 22.85
N GLN A 64 2.18 -8.51 23.72
CA GLN A 64 0.84 -7.94 23.90
C GLN A 64 0.30 -7.24 22.65
N LEU A 65 1.18 -6.71 21.80
CA LEU A 65 0.78 -6.10 20.53
C LEU A 65 -0.17 -6.99 19.73
N PHE A 66 0.11 -8.29 19.68
CA PHE A 66 -0.67 -9.23 18.86
C PHE A 66 -2.06 -9.48 19.45
N ASP A 67 -2.19 -9.45 20.76
CA ASP A 67 -3.50 -9.51 21.42
C ASP A 67 -4.32 -8.24 21.20
N GLU A 68 -3.67 -7.10 21.27
CA GLU A 68 -4.30 -5.79 21.08
C GLU A 68 -4.79 -5.58 19.64
N CYS A 69 -4.16 -6.23 18.65
CA CYS A 69 -4.57 -6.15 17.24
C CYS A 69 -5.75 -7.05 16.87
N LYS A 70 -6.20 -7.96 17.74
CA LYS A 70 -7.24 -8.96 17.41
C LYS A 70 -8.59 -8.37 17.01
N ASP A 71 -8.98 -7.27 17.60
CA ASP A 71 -10.27 -6.63 17.34
C ASP A 71 -10.30 -5.74 16.08
N GLY A 72 -9.16 -5.57 15.41
CA GLY A 72 -9.01 -4.80 14.18
C GLY A 72 -8.91 -3.29 14.37
N LEU A 73 -9.18 -2.73 15.55
CA LEU A 73 -9.19 -1.27 15.75
C LEU A 73 -7.82 -0.64 15.55
N ILE A 74 -6.79 -1.19 16.17
CA ILE A 74 -5.43 -0.65 16.04
C ILE A 74 -4.97 -0.66 14.58
N LEU A 75 -5.21 -1.76 13.87
CA LEU A 75 -4.82 -1.87 12.46
C LEU A 75 -5.58 -0.90 11.55
N CYS A 76 -6.88 -0.69 11.81
CA CYS A 76 -7.66 0.33 11.11
C CYS A 76 -7.10 1.75 11.32
N LYS A 77 -6.79 2.08 12.58
CA LYS A 77 -6.20 3.38 12.92
C LYS A 77 -4.81 3.57 12.31
N LEU A 78 -4.01 2.51 12.27
CA LEU A 78 -2.69 2.54 11.64
C LEU A 78 -2.79 2.76 10.13
N ILE A 79 -3.77 2.16 9.47
CA ILE A 79 -4.05 2.40 8.04
C ILE A 79 -4.39 3.87 7.80
N ASN A 80 -5.23 4.47 8.60
CA ASN A 80 -5.58 5.89 8.48
C ASN A 80 -4.40 6.82 8.79
N ASP A 81 -3.50 6.43 9.68
CA ASP A 81 -2.25 7.17 9.91
C ASP A 81 -1.36 7.15 8.66
N ALA A 82 -1.23 5.98 8.03
CA ALA A 82 -0.41 5.79 6.84
C ALA A 82 -0.99 6.50 5.60
N VAL A 83 -2.27 6.33 5.36
CA VAL A 83 -3.01 6.93 4.24
C VAL A 83 -4.29 7.54 4.78
N PRO A 84 -4.30 8.84 5.09
CA PRO A 84 -5.46 9.53 5.64
C PRO A 84 -6.73 9.36 4.79
N ASP A 85 -7.88 9.33 5.42
CA ASP A 85 -9.19 9.20 4.79
C ASP A 85 -9.43 7.88 4.04
N THR A 86 -8.67 6.84 4.32
CA THR A 86 -8.90 5.50 3.76
C THR A 86 -10.14 4.86 4.37
N ILE A 87 -10.28 4.95 5.67
CA ILE A 87 -11.38 4.35 6.44
C ILE A 87 -12.19 5.45 7.12
N ASP A 88 -13.51 5.41 6.95
CA ASP A 88 -14.43 6.21 7.77
C ASP A 88 -14.54 5.56 9.16
N GLU A 89 -13.95 6.20 10.16
CA GLU A 89 -13.88 5.63 11.50
C GLU A 89 -15.25 5.51 12.19
N ARG A 90 -16.28 6.20 11.67
CA ARG A 90 -17.65 6.11 12.17
C ARG A 90 -18.28 4.72 11.93
N VAL A 91 -17.74 3.93 10.98
CA VAL A 91 -18.24 2.57 10.70
C VAL A 91 -17.60 1.50 11.59
N LEU A 92 -16.54 1.84 12.33
CA LEU A 92 -15.83 0.90 13.19
C LEU A 92 -16.68 0.46 14.39
N ASN A 93 -16.64 -0.82 14.69
CA ASN A 93 -17.21 -1.34 15.92
C ASN A 93 -16.24 -1.07 17.07
N ALA A 94 -16.58 -0.15 17.97
CA ALA A 94 -15.76 0.24 19.11
C ALA A 94 -16.60 0.17 20.40
N GLY A 95 -15.93 0.16 21.55
CA GLY A 95 -16.58 0.13 22.86
C GLY A 95 -15.90 -0.85 23.81
N LYS A 96 -16.45 -0.98 25.02
CA LYS A 96 -15.84 -1.79 26.08
C LYS A 96 -15.87 -3.31 25.79
N LYS A 97 -16.86 -3.76 25.05
CA LYS A 97 -17.01 -5.17 24.65
C LYS A 97 -17.59 -5.23 23.25
N ILE A 98 -16.81 -5.73 22.32
CA ILE A 98 -17.27 -6.11 20.99
C ILE A 98 -17.28 -7.63 20.88
N ASN A 99 -18.29 -8.16 20.19
CA ASN A 99 -18.43 -9.60 19.98
C ASN A 99 -17.57 -10.08 18.80
N ASN A 100 -17.50 -11.41 18.64
CA ASN A 100 -16.71 -12.00 17.57
C ASN A 100 -17.15 -11.56 16.16
N PHE A 101 -18.45 -11.39 15.95
CA PHE A 101 -18.99 -10.93 14.68
C PHE A 101 -18.52 -9.49 14.37
N GLN A 102 -18.57 -8.61 15.34
CA GLN A 102 -18.07 -7.23 15.21
C GLN A 102 -16.56 -7.18 14.97
N MET A 103 -15.82 -8.09 15.59
CA MET A 103 -14.37 -8.23 15.34
C MET A 103 -14.09 -8.68 13.89
N VAL A 104 -14.89 -9.61 13.36
CA VAL A 104 -14.80 -10.01 11.94
C VAL A 104 -15.04 -8.81 11.02
N GLU A 105 -16.06 -8.02 11.30
CA GLU A 105 -16.37 -6.83 10.51
C GLU A 105 -15.22 -5.81 10.52
N ASN A 106 -14.65 -5.51 11.67
CA ASN A 106 -13.48 -4.65 11.78
C ASN A 106 -12.28 -5.20 11.00
N ASN A 107 -12.03 -6.50 11.10
CA ASN A 107 -10.92 -7.14 10.38
C ASN A 107 -11.18 -7.24 8.88
N ASN A 108 -12.43 -7.31 8.43
CA ASN A 108 -12.77 -7.16 7.01
C ASN A 108 -12.37 -5.77 6.50
N ILE A 109 -12.63 -4.73 7.29
CA ILE A 109 -12.20 -3.37 6.96
C ILE A 109 -10.68 -3.30 6.88
N VAL A 110 -9.95 -3.89 7.83
CA VAL A 110 -8.48 -3.94 7.81
C VAL A 110 -7.96 -4.56 6.52
N ILE A 111 -8.40 -5.77 6.20
CA ILE A 111 -7.89 -6.53 5.04
C ILE A 111 -8.23 -5.82 3.74
N ASN A 112 -9.49 -5.40 3.58
CA ASN A 112 -9.94 -4.77 2.33
C ASN A 112 -9.34 -3.38 2.15
N SER A 113 -9.14 -2.62 3.22
CA SER A 113 -8.48 -1.32 3.17
C SER A 113 -6.98 -1.45 2.92
N ALA A 114 -6.31 -2.43 3.53
CA ALA A 114 -4.90 -2.70 3.28
C ALA A 114 -4.64 -3.06 1.80
N LYS A 115 -5.48 -3.92 1.22
CA LYS A 115 -5.44 -4.21 -0.22
C LYS A 115 -5.64 -2.95 -1.05
N ALA A 116 -6.60 -2.13 -0.69
CA ALA A 116 -6.93 -0.90 -1.41
C ALA A 116 -5.80 0.14 -1.42
N ILE A 117 -4.93 0.14 -0.43
CA ILE A 117 -3.75 1.02 -0.39
C ILE A 117 -2.48 0.35 -0.96
N GLY A 118 -2.61 -0.85 -1.52
CA GLY A 118 -1.53 -1.54 -2.23
C GLY A 118 -0.72 -2.53 -1.38
N CYS A 119 -1.18 -2.87 -0.16
CA CYS A 119 -0.54 -3.92 0.62
C CYS A 119 -0.86 -5.31 0.05
N SER A 120 0.13 -6.20 0.05
CA SER A 120 -0.08 -7.60 -0.30
C SER A 120 -0.63 -8.36 0.91
N VAL A 121 -1.90 -8.78 0.85
CA VAL A 121 -2.60 -9.44 1.96
C VAL A 121 -3.11 -10.80 1.46
N VAL A 122 -2.21 -11.57 0.85
CA VAL A 122 -2.52 -12.89 0.32
C VAL A 122 -2.42 -13.93 1.44
N ASN A 123 -3.39 -14.84 1.49
CA ASN A 123 -3.50 -15.89 2.52
C ASN A 123 -3.61 -15.36 3.95
N VAL A 124 -4.11 -14.14 4.12
CA VAL A 124 -4.44 -13.55 5.42
C VAL A 124 -5.93 -13.25 5.44
N GLY A 125 -6.67 -13.91 6.31
CA GLY A 125 -8.09 -13.70 6.52
C GLY A 125 -8.39 -13.00 7.84
N SER A 126 -9.62 -12.55 8.02
CA SER A 126 -10.08 -11.96 9.28
C SER A 126 -9.85 -12.88 10.47
N THR A 127 -10.00 -14.20 10.30
CA THR A 127 -9.77 -15.20 11.34
C THR A 127 -8.31 -15.20 11.82
N ASP A 128 -7.34 -15.07 10.91
CA ASP A 128 -5.92 -15.01 11.26
C ASP A 128 -5.61 -13.82 12.18
N LEU A 129 -6.22 -12.67 11.90
CA LEU A 129 -6.06 -11.47 12.71
C LEU A 129 -6.75 -11.63 14.07
N MET A 130 -7.96 -12.19 14.11
CA MET A 130 -8.69 -12.46 15.34
C MET A 130 -7.97 -13.46 16.25
N GLU A 131 -7.30 -14.45 15.67
CA GLU A 131 -6.51 -15.44 16.41
C GLU A 131 -5.15 -14.88 16.86
N GLY A 132 -4.78 -13.69 16.39
CA GLY A 132 -3.53 -13.01 16.74
C GLY A 132 -2.29 -13.72 16.19
N ARG A 133 -2.34 -14.20 14.95
CA ARG A 133 -1.23 -14.85 14.25
C ARG A 133 -0.06 -13.87 14.11
N GLU A 134 0.96 -14.04 14.91
CA GLU A 134 2.03 -13.05 15.12
C GLU A 134 2.77 -12.67 13.85
N HIS A 135 3.23 -13.64 13.08
CA HIS A 135 3.99 -13.37 11.85
C HIS A 135 3.15 -12.67 10.78
N LEU A 136 1.85 -12.97 10.69
CA LEU A 136 0.93 -12.33 9.72
C LEU A 136 0.62 -10.89 10.14
N ILE A 137 0.36 -10.65 11.41
CA ILE A 137 0.10 -9.31 11.94
C ILE A 137 1.34 -8.43 11.80
N LEU A 138 2.51 -8.93 12.16
CA LEU A 138 3.76 -8.17 12.07
C LEU A 138 4.09 -7.81 10.62
N GLY A 139 3.89 -8.75 9.70
CA GLY A 139 4.08 -8.51 8.26
C GLY A 139 3.11 -7.47 7.72
N LEU A 140 1.86 -7.49 8.14
CA LEU A 140 0.85 -6.51 7.74
C LEU A 140 1.18 -5.12 8.31
N ILE A 141 1.55 -5.03 9.57
CA ILE A 141 1.98 -3.77 10.20
C ILE A 141 3.14 -3.16 9.43
N TRP A 142 4.13 -3.97 9.07
CA TRP A 142 5.26 -3.48 8.27
C TRP A 142 4.81 -2.91 6.92
N GLN A 143 3.96 -3.60 6.20
CA GLN A 143 3.48 -3.11 4.90
C GLN A 143 2.72 -1.79 5.04
N ILE A 144 1.91 -1.63 6.08
CA ILE A 144 1.17 -0.39 6.34
C ILE A 144 2.14 0.76 6.66
N ILE A 145 3.11 0.53 7.54
CA ILE A 145 4.13 1.53 7.89
C ILE A 145 4.94 1.94 6.66
N LYS A 146 5.41 0.96 5.90
CA LYS A 146 6.16 1.17 4.65
C LYS A 146 5.36 2.03 3.66
N ARG A 147 4.08 1.69 3.47
CA ARG A 147 3.18 2.45 2.59
C ARG A 147 3.09 3.92 3.01
N GLY A 148 2.94 4.19 4.29
CA GLY A 148 2.87 5.56 4.82
C GLY A 148 4.18 6.32 4.65
N LEU A 149 5.31 5.70 4.95
CA LEU A 149 6.62 6.32 4.83
C LEU A 149 6.99 6.64 3.37
N LEU A 150 6.81 5.68 2.48
CA LEU A 150 7.20 5.82 1.08
C LEU A 150 6.26 6.71 0.26
N SER A 151 4.99 6.85 0.66
CA SER A 151 4.05 7.73 -0.01
C SER A 151 4.44 9.20 0.04
N LYS A 152 5.24 9.60 1.02
CA LYS A 152 5.73 10.97 1.18
C LYS A 152 6.94 11.27 0.28
N ILE A 153 7.57 10.24 -0.30
CA ILE A 153 8.68 10.38 -1.23
C ILE A 153 8.11 10.59 -2.63
N ASP A 154 7.61 11.78 -2.85
CA ASP A 154 6.91 12.18 -4.06
C ASP A 154 7.35 13.60 -4.46
N ILE A 155 7.58 13.81 -5.73
CA ILE A 155 8.01 15.10 -6.28
C ILE A 155 7.01 16.23 -6.01
N LYS A 156 5.71 15.91 -5.87
CA LYS A 156 4.67 16.90 -5.56
C LYS A 156 4.75 17.39 -4.12
N GLN A 157 5.10 16.50 -3.19
CA GLN A 157 5.30 16.84 -1.77
C GLN A 157 6.70 17.39 -1.50
N HIS A 158 7.70 16.91 -2.25
CA HIS A 158 9.09 17.29 -2.15
C HIS A 158 9.65 17.67 -3.53
N PRO A 159 9.30 18.87 -4.05
CA PRO A 159 9.81 19.33 -5.36
C PRO A 159 11.34 19.36 -5.43
N GLU A 160 12.01 19.54 -4.30
CA GLU A 160 13.47 19.53 -4.19
C GLU A 160 14.12 18.20 -4.57
N LEU A 161 13.35 17.11 -4.71
CA LEU A 161 13.84 15.85 -5.28
C LEU A 161 14.42 16.03 -6.68
N TYR A 162 14.03 17.10 -7.38
CA TYR A 162 14.62 17.51 -8.65
C TYR A 162 16.15 17.64 -8.57
N ARG A 163 16.71 17.97 -7.41
CA ARG A 163 18.16 18.07 -7.18
C ARG A 163 18.89 16.74 -7.30
N LEU A 164 18.17 15.62 -7.24
CA LEU A 164 18.73 14.26 -7.35
C LEU A 164 18.87 13.78 -8.79
N LEU A 165 18.39 14.55 -9.77
CA LEU A 165 18.56 14.24 -11.20
C LEU A 165 20.04 14.19 -11.57
N GLU A 166 20.41 13.18 -12.33
CA GLU A 166 21.74 13.08 -12.95
C GLU A 166 21.80 13.90 -14.25
N ASP A 167 23.01 14.25 -14.71
CA ASP A 167 23.20 15.20 -15.79
C ASP A 167 22.49 14.83 -17.11
N ASP A 168 22.41 13.53 -17.42
CA ASP A 168 21.78 13.02 -18.65
C ASP A 168 20.37 12.48 -18.42
N GLU A 169 19.82 12.66 -17.23
CA GLU A 169 18.53 12.09 -16.83
C GLU A 169 17.41 13.10 -17.01
N THR A 170 16.30 12.67 -17.60
CA THR A 170 15.08 13.48 -17.63
C THR A 170 14.29 13.32 -16.34
N LEU A 171 13.46 14.32 -16.01
CA LEU A 171 12.55 14.23 -14.86
C LEU A 171 11.61 13.02 -14.98
N GLU A 172 11.13 12.72 -16.18
CA GLU A 172 10.30 11.55 -16.45
C GLU A 172 11.01 10.25 -16.09
N ASP A 173 12.27 10.07 -16.48
CA ASP A 173 13.06 8.89 -16.14
C ASP A 173 13.30 8.75 -14.63
N PHE A 174 13.56 9.87 -13.97
CA PHE A 174 13.72 9.90 -12.51
C PHE A 174 12.45 9.46 -11.78
N LEU A 175 11.30 9.94 -12.23
CA LEU A 175 10.01 9.62 -11.61
C LEU A 175 9.58 8.15 -11.81
N LYS A 176 10.23 7.41 -12.70
CA LYS A 176 10.03 5.97 -12.87
C LYS A 176 10.71 5.14 -11.78
N LEU A 177 11.61 5.73 -11.00
CA LEU A 177 12.30 5.02 -9.93
C LEU A 177 11.35 4.72 -8.76
N PRO A 178 11.42 3.49 -8.18
CA PRO A 178 10.74 3.20 -6.94
C PRO A 178 11.22 4.09 -5.79
N PRO A 179 10.39 4.38 -4.77
CA PRO A 179 10.78 5.27 -3.67
C PRO A 179 12.02 4.82 -2.91
N ASP A 180 12.22 3.51 -2.75
CA ASP A 180 13.41 2.96 -2.10
C ASP A 180 14.68 3.27 -2.90
N GLN A 181 14.61 3.25 -4.23
CA GLN A 181 15.72 3.67 -5.10
C GLN A 181 15.96 5.18 -5.03
N ILE A 182 14.90 5.97 -4.92
CA ILE A 182 15.02 7.43 -4.70
C ILE A 182 15.72 7.71 -3.37
N LEU A 183 15.38 6.97 -2.30
CA LEU A 183 16.05 7.10 -1.01
C LEU A 183 17.54 6.75 -1.09
N LEU A 184 17.93 5.71 -1.80
CA LEU A 184 19.33 5.37 -2.01
C LEU A 184 20.06 6.47 -2.77
N ARG A 185 19.42 7.04 -3.78
CA ARG A 185 19.98 8.17 -4.54
C ARG A 185 20.15 9.42 -3.67
N TRP A 186 19.18 9.69 -2.80
CA TRP A 186 19.26 10.78 -1.83
C TRP A 186 20.41 10.58 -0.86
N PHE A 187 20.56 9.38 -0.31
CA PHE A 187 21.63 9.02 0.58
C PHE A 187 23.00 9.25 -0.09
N ASN A 188 23.18 8.74 -1.29
CA ASN A 188 24.40 8.88 -2.08
C ASN A 188 24.69 10.33 -2.48
N TYR A 189 23.67 11.12 -2.75
CA TYR A 189 23.81 12.56 -2.99
C TYR A 189 24.53 13.25 -1.82
N HIS A 190 24.09 12.98 -0.60
CA HIS A 190 24.70 13.55 0.60
C HIS A 190 26.10 12.99 0.89
N LEU A 191 26.33 11.72 0.62
CA LEU A 191 27.67 11.13 0.76
C LEU A 191 28.65 11.79 -0.22
N LYS A 192 28.23 12.01 -1.45
CA LYS A 192 29.02 12.71 -2.47
C LYS A 192 29.29 14.16 -2.06
N ALA A 193 28.28 14.87 -1.58
CA ALA A 193 28.41 16.25 -1.12
C ALA A 193 29.38 16.38 0.07
N ALA A 194 29.48 15.36 0.90
CA ALA A 194 30.41 15.27 2.01
C ALA A 194 31.84 14.90 1.61
N GLY A 195 32.10 14.63 0.33
CA GLY A 195 33.38 14.13 -0.15
C GLY A 195 33.69 12.68 0.29
N TRP A 196 32.68 11.92 0.66
CA TRP A 196 32.82 10.52 1.09
C TRP A 196 32.88 9.60 -0.13
N GLU A 197 33.81 8.66 -0.13
CA GLU A 197 34.03 7.79 -1.31
C GLU A 197 33.04 6.62 -1.39
N ARG A 198 32.56 6.12 -0.26
CA ARG A 198 31.63 4.99 -0.23
C ARG A 198 30.23 5.41 -0.68
N ARG A 199 29.50 4.44 -1.23
CA ARG A 199 28.10 4.59 -1.64
C ARG A 199 27.26 3.45 -1.08
N VAL A 200 25.94 3.67 -0.99
CA VAL A 200 24.98 2.66 -0.54
C VAL A 200 24.17 2.16 -1.75
N LYS A 201 23.99 0.84 -1.82
CA LYS A 201 23.16 0.17 -2.85
C LYS A 201 21.98 -0.58 -2.24
N ASN A 202 21.96 -0.70 -0.92
CA ASN A 202 20.93 -1.39 -0.14
C ASN A 202 20.85 -0.81 1.26
N PHE A 203 19.79 -1.20 1.99
CA PHE A 203 19.58 -0.82 3.39
C PHE A 203 19.94 -1.96 4.35
N SER A 204 20.87 -2.80 3.97
CA SER A 204 21.33 -3.93 4.77
C SER A 204 22.84 -3.88 4.97
N LYS A 205 23.59 -4.61 4.17
CA LYS A 205 25.04 -4.72 4.30
C LYS A 205 25.78 -3.38 4.19
N ASP A 206 25.31 -2.51 3.28
CA ASP A 206 25.99 -1.24 2.99
C ASP A 206 25.84 -0.19 4.10
N VAL A 207 24.96 -0.41 5.07
CA VAL A 207 24.75 0.49 6.22
C VAL A 207 25.16 -0.15 7.54
N SER A 208 25.48 -1.45 7.58
CA SER A 208 25.64 -2.22 8.81
C SER A 208 26.88 -1.86 9.64
N ASP A 209 27.93 -1.32 9.06
CA ASP A 209 29.09 -0.86 9.79
C ASP A 209 28.95 0.57 10.36
N GLY A 210 27.89 1.28 10.01
CA GLY A 210 27.55 2.59 10.53
C GLY A 210 28.33 3.77 9.96
N GLU A 211 29.35 3.54 9.13
CA GLU A 211 30.16 4.64 8.59
C GLU A 211 29.34 5.57 7.69
N ASN A 212 28.57 5.02 6.78
CA ASN A 212 27.74 5.80 5.87
C ASN A 212 26.67 6.61 6.63
N TYR A 213 26.05 6.06 7.67
CA TYR A 213 25.13 6.80 8.52
C TYR A 213 25.80 7.96 9.26
N THR A 214 27.01 7.72 9.76
CA THR A 214 27.77 8.76 10.47
C THR A 214 27.99 9.97 9.56
N VAL A 215 28.42 9.73 8.32
CA VAL A 215 28.66 10.79 7.35
C VAL A 215 27.37 11.48 6.93
N LEU A 216 26.30 10.71 6.69
CA LEU A 216 25.00 11.26 6.33
C LEU A 216 24.46 12.23 7.40
N LEU A 217 24.42 11.81 8.65
CA LEU A 217 23.93 12.64 9.76
C LEU A 217 24.79 13.90 9.95
N ASN A 218 26.10 13.77 9.85
CA ASN A 218 27.00 14.91 9.90
C ASN A 218 26.75 15.90 8.76
N GLN A 219 26.49 15.40 7.56
CA GLN A 219 26.20 16.25 6.40
C GLN A 219 24.85 16.99 6.56
N LEU A 220 23.83 16.33 7.13
CA LEU A 220 22.53 16.94 7.32
C LEU A 220 22.50 17.97 8.44
N LYS A 221 23.18 17.68 9.56
CA LYS A 221 23.19 18.52 10.76
C LYS A 221 24.58 18.49 11.41
N PRO A 222 25.58 19.18 10.83
CA PRO A 222 26.95 19.13 11.34
C PRO A 222 27.09 19.71 12.75
N GLU A 223 26.25 20.66 13.13
CA GLU A 223 26.24 21.26 14.47
C GLU A 223 25.77 20.32 15.58
N SER A 224 24.98 19.31 15.25
CA SER A 224 24.41 18.36 16.22
C SER A 224 25.01 16.95 16.10
N CYS A 225 25.44 16.57 14.92
CA CYS A 225 25.88 15.21 14.59
C CYS A 225 27.36 15.22 14.17
N SER A 226 28.23 14.82 15.07
CA SER A 226 29.68 14.74 14.78
C SER A 226 30.05 13.43 14.07
N ARG A 227 31.27 13.39 13.52
CA ARG A 227 31.84 12.17 12.94
C ARG A 227 32.56 11.27 13.99
N ALA A 228 32.39 11.55 15.28
CA ALA A 228 32.98 10.76 16.35
C ALA A 228 32.70 9.25 16.27
N PRO A 229 31.51 8.78 15.79
CA PRO A 229 31.27 7.35 15.64
C PRO A 229 32.26 6.62 14.73
N LEU A 230 32.91 7.30 13.78
CA LEU A 230 33.96 6.68 12.93
C LEU A 230 35.18 6.21 13.73
N GLN A 231 35.43 6.78 14.91
CA GLN A 231 36.55 6.42 15.76
C GLN A 231 36.26 5.22 16.67
N GLU A 232 34.99 4.86 16.84
CA GLU A 232 34.58 3.72 17.67
C GLU A 232 34.71 2.41 16.86
N ARG A 233 35.45 1.47 17.39
CA ARG A 233 35.71 0.17 16.73
C ARG A 233 34.64 -0.87 17.00
N ASP A 234 33.99 -0.81 18.15
CA ASP A 234 32.88 -1.69 18.48
C ASP A 234 31.64 -1.25 17.70
N LEU A 235 31.13 -2.13 16.84
CA LEU A 235 30.03 -1.77 15.92
C LEU A 235 28.71 -1.45 16.65
N ILE A 236 28.43 -2.15 17.77
CA ILE A 236 27.21 -1.87 18.56
C ILE A 236 27.34 -0.51 19.26
N ARG A 237 28.49 -0.18 19.81
CA ARG A 237 28.73 1.14 20.41
C ARG A 237 28.70 2.24 19.36
N ARG A 238 29.29 1.99 18.20
CA ARG A 238 29.22 2.93 17.06
C ARG A 238 27.76 3.18 16.69
N ALA A 239 26.95 2.11 16.55
CA ALA A 239 25.53 2.22 16.24
C ALA A 239 24.78 3.03 17.32
N GLU A 240 25.06 2.80 18.60
CA GLU A 240 24.48 3.60 19.69
C GLU A 240 24.84 5.08 19.57
N MET A 241 26.10 5.39 19.28
CA MET A 241 26.54 6.78 19.07
C MET A 241 25.85 7.43 17.87
N ILE A 242 25.65 6.69 16.79
CA ILE A 242 24.93 7.15 15.59
C ILE A 242 23.47 7.47 15.95
N LEU A 243 22.80 6.58 16.66
CA LEU A 243 21.39 6.77 17.06
C LEU A 243 21.25 7.87 18.10
N ASP A 244 22.22 8.09 18.97
CA ASP A 244 22.26 9.25 19.86
C ASP A 244 22.35 10.56 19.06
N ASN A 245 23.14 10.60 17.99
CA ASN A 245 23.15 11.73 17.08
C ASN A 245 21.80 11.94 16.40
N ALA A 246 21.16 10.85 15.96
CA ALA A 246 19.80 10.93 15.37
C ALA A 246 18.78 11.46 16.38
N GLU A 247 18.91 11.10 17.65
CA GLU A 247 18.04 11.59 18.73
C GLU A 247 18.15 13.10 18.92
N LYS A 248 19.34 13.67 18.78
CA LYS A 248 19.55 15.12 18.87
C LYS A 248 18.77 15.92 17.83
N ILE A 249 18.41 15.29 16.72
CA ILE A 249 17.62 15.90 15.64
C ILE A 249 16.20 15.30 15.54
N ASN A 250 15.75 14.63 16.60
CA ASN A 250 14.44 13.98 16.72
C ASN A 250 14.17 12.89 15.65
N CYS A 251 15.20 12.18 15.23
CA CYS A 251 15.12 11.16 14.18
C CYS A 251 15.51 9.75 14.66
N ARG A 252 15.62 9.52 15.97
CA ARG A 252 15.82 8.17 16.49
C ARG A 252 14.50 7.40 16.48
N LYS A 253 14.15 6.87 15.31
CA LYS A 253 12.94 6.08 15.08
C LYS A 253 13.25 4.83 14.29
N TYR A 254 12.49 3.74 14.55
CA TYR A 254 12.52 2.46 13.86
C TYR A 254 13.79 1.64 14.00
N LEU A 255 14.91 2.22 14.33
CA LEU A 255 16.21 1.55 14.29
C LEU A 255 16.80 1.38 15.68
N THR A 256 17.29 0.18 15.97
CA THR A 256 18.04 -0.17 17.18
C THR A 256 19.50 -0.41 16.83
N PRO A 257 20.45 -0.36 17.80
CA PRO A 257 21.84 -0.71 17.52
C PRO A 257 21.99 -2.12 16.94
N THR A 258 21.26 -3.09 17.47
CA THR A 258 21.29 -4.48 16.98
C THR A 258 20.75 -4.63 15.56
N ALA A 259 19.64 -3.95 15.23
CA ALA A 259 19.07 -3.97 13.89
C ALA A 259 19.98 -3.28 12.86
N LEU A 260 20.63 -2.18 13.25
CA LEU A 260 21.58 -1.48 12.39
C LEU A 260 22.76 -2.39 12.03
N VAL A 261 23.40 -2.99 13.02
CA VAL A 261 24.57 -3.86 12.83
C VAL A 261 24.20 -5.16 12.11
N ALA A 262 23.01 -5.70 12.39
CA ALA A 262 22.50 -6.88 11.68
C ALA A 262 22.12 -6.57 10.23
N GLY A 263 22.01 -5.31 9.84
CA GLY A 263 21.61 -4.91 8.51
C GLY A 263 20.13 -5.23 8.22
N ASN A 264 19.23 -5.04 9.20
CA ASN A 264 17.81 -5.27 9.02
C ASN A 264 17.24 -4.34 7.93
N PRO A 265 16.82 -4.85 6.77
CA PRO A 265 16.45 -4.00 5.65
C PRO A 265 15.18 -3.20 5.91
N LYS A 266 14.23 -3.71 6.66
CA LYS A 266 12.96 -3.03 6.97
C LYS A 266 13.19 -1.83 7.88
N LEU A 267 13.87 -2.04 9.00
CA LEU A 267 14.10 -0.99 9.99
C LEU A 267 15.09 0.06 9.49
N ASN A 268 16.11 -0.32 8.71
CA ASN A 268 17.02 0.63 8.08
C ASN A 268 16.29 1.47 7.01
N LEU A 269 15.44 0.86 6.18
CA LEU A 269 14.62 1.59 5.21
C LEU A 269 13.72 2.60 5.92
N ALA A 270 13.03 2.18 6.97
CA ALA A 270 12.13 3.04 7.73
C ALA A 270 12.87 4.22 8.37
N PHE A 271 14.04 3.98 8.93
CA PHE A 271 14.90 5.02 9.51
C PHE A 271 15.30 6.07 8.46
N VAL A 272 15.79 5.63 7.30
CA VAL A 272 16.22 6.52 6.22
C VAL A 272 15.05 7.29 5.62
N ALA A 273 13.90 6.62 5.43
CA ALA A 273 12.69 7.27 4.94
C ALA A 273 12.20 8.38 5.89
N HIS A 274 12.20 8.10 7.19
CA HIS A 274 11.84 9.10 8.19
C HIS A 274 12.84 10.27 8.21
N LEU A 275 14.12 9.97 8.09
CA LEU A 275 15.17 10.97 8.03
C LEU A 275 15.00 11.90 6.82
N PHE A 276 14.72 11.35 5.65
CA PHE A 276 14.40 12.11 4.44
C PHE A 276 13.16 12.99 4.63
N ASN A 277 12.08 12.42 5.18
CA ASN A 277 10.81 13.14 5.33
C ASN A 277 10.93 14.34 6.29
N THR A 278 11.86 14.30 7.22
CA THR A 278 12.06 15.36 8.23
C THR A 278 13.25 16.28 7.92
N HIS A 279 14.29 15.76 7.29
CA HIS A 279 15.54 16.47 7.00
C HIS A 279 16.03 16.18 5.58
N PRO A 280 15.34 16.63 4.54
CA PRO A 280 15.76 16.32 3.16
C PRO A 280 17.12 16.94 2.81
N GLY A 281 17.49 18.08 3.38
CA GLY A 281 18.79 18.71 3.15
C GLY A 281 19.05 19.06 1.68
N LEU A 282 18.00 19.36 0.93
CA LEU A 282 18.04 19.71 -0.49
C LEU A 282 17.58 21.16 -0.67
N ASP A 283 18.24 21.89 -1.56
CA ASP A 283 17.90 23.28 -1.83
C ASP A 283 16.52 23.37 -2.52
N PRO A 284 15.68 24.37 -2.15
CA PRO A 284 14.42 24.60 -2.83
C PRO A 284 14.62 24.85 -4.34
N LEU A 285 13.57 24.58 -5.12
CA LEU A 285 13.58 24.89 -6.55
C LEU A 285 13.53 26.39 -6.78
N THR A 286 14.18 26.86 -7.86
CA THR A 286 14.05 28.21 -8.36
C THR A 286 12.72 28.39 -9.11
N GLU A 287 12.27 29.63 -9.31
CA GLU A 287 11.06 29.93 -10.09
C GLU A 287 11.13 29.44 -11.55
N GLU A 288 12.34 29.32 -12.10
CA GLU A 288 12.56 28.81 -13.47
C GLU A 288 12.43 27.29 -13.55
N GLU A 289 12.70 26.58 -12.47
CA GLU A 289 12.65 25.11 -12.38
C GLU A 289 11.25 24.58 -12.03
N ALA A 290 10.42 25.40 -11.35
CA ALA A 290 9.10 24.99 -10.86
C ALA A 290 8.09 24.55 -11.95
N PRO A 291 8.05 25.14 -13.17
CA PRO A 291 7.08 24.78 -14.20
C PRO A 291 7.19 23.35 -14.73
N GLU A 292 8.38 22.73 -14.67
CA GLU A 292 8.56 21.35 -15.15
C GLU A 292 7.77 20.31 -14.35
N ILE A 293 7.29 20.66 -13.15
CA ILE A 293 6.61 19.74 -12.22
C ILE A 293 5.09 19.83 -12.35
N GLU A 294 4.55 20.94 -12.89
CA GLU A 294 3.10 21.20 -12.90
C GLU A 294 2.32 20.50 -14.02
N ASP A 295 3.01 20.01 -15.08
CA ASP A 295 2.40 19.51 -16.33
C ASP A 295 2.08 18.00 -16.34
N PHE A 296 1.89 17.35 -15.19
CA PHE A 296 1.50 15.95 -15.14
C PHE A 296 0.00 15.77 -15.35
N ASP A 297 -0.39 14.90 -16.31
CA ASP A 297 -1.76 14.46 -16.55
C ASP A 297 -2.36 13.78 -15.30
N ALA A 298 -3.12 14.54 -14.52
CA ALA A 298 -3.73 14.07 -13.28
C ALA A 298 -4.78 12.96 -13.50
N GLU A 299 -5.39 12.87 -14.67
CA GLU A 299 -6.46 11.91 -14.96
C GLU A 299 -5.89 10.52 -15.28
N GLY A 300 -4.94 10.43 -16.18
CA GLY A 300 -4.25 9.17 -16.48
C GLY A 300 -3.48 8.64 -15.28
N GLU A 301 -2.98 9.51 -14.43
CA GLU A 301 -2.29 9.15 -13.20
C GLU A 301 -3.22 8.47 -12.19
N ARG A 302 -4.47 8.89 -12.07
CA ARG A 302 -5.45 8.26 -11.16
C ARG A 302 -5.82 6.84 -11.59
N GLU A 303 -6.07 6.62 -12.88
CA GLU A 303 -6.33 5.28 -13.42
C GLU A 303 -5.10 4.37 -13.22
N ALA A 304 -3.92 4.85 -13.57
CA ALA A 304 -2.67 4.12 -13.39
C ALA A 304 -2.44 3.75 -11.93
N ARG A 305 -2.71 4.65 -11.00
CA ARG A 305 -2.58 4.40 -9.56
C ARG A 305 -3.53 3.29 -9.09
N MET A 306 -4.79 3.33 -9.51
CA MET A 306 -5.77 2.31 -9.13
C MET A 306 -5.35 0.94 -9.66
N PHE A 307 -4.93 0.84 -10.92
CA PHE A 307 -4.47 -0.43 -11.50
C PHE A 307 -3.20 -0.93 -10.84
N THR A 308 -2.29 -0.05 -10.45
CA THR A 308 -1.09 -0.39 -9.68
C THR A 308 -1.47 -1.03 -8.34
N LEU A 309 -2.40 -0.43 -7.60
CA LEU A 309 -2.89 -0.95 -6.33
C LEU A 309 -3.57 -2.31 -6.51
N TRP A 310 -4.41 -2.44 -7.53
CA TRP A 310 -5.08 -3.70 -7.84
C TRP A 310 -4.08 -4.81 -8.17
N LEU A 311 -3.11 -4.55 -9.06
CA LEU A 311 -2.08 -5.54 -9.43
C LEU A 311 -1.27 -5.98 -8.21
N ASN A 312 -0.86 -5.04 -7.35
CA ASN A 312 -0.12 -5.35 -6.13
C ASN A 312 -0.96 -6.21 -5.18
N SER A 313 -2.28 -6.00 -5.13
CA SER A 313 -3.18 -6.82 -4.31
C SER A 313 -3.24 -8.28 -4.78
N LEU A 314 -2.93 -8.55 -6.03
CA LEU A 314 -2.83 -9.91 -6.59
C LEU A 314 -1.53 -10.63 -6.24
N ASN A 315 -0.63 -9.99 -5.53
CA ASN A 315 0.69 -10.52 -5.15
C ASN A 315 1.57 -10.87 -6.37
N VAL A 316 1.62 -9.97 -7.33
CA VAL A 316 2.54 -10.10 -8.47
C VAL A 316 3.98 -9.85 -8.02
N ASP A 317 4.92 -10.53 -8.65
CA ASP A 317 6.36 -10.43 -8.36
C ASP A 317 7.16 -10.16 -9.65
N PRO A 318 7.94 -9.07 -9.74
CA PRO A 318 8.05 -7.99 -8.74
C PRO A 318 6.77 -7.16 -8.60
N GLY A 319 6.62 -6.46 -7.48
CA GLY A 319 5.52 -5.53 -7.27
C GLY A 319 5.56 -4.38 -8.29
N VAL A 320 4.39 -3.84 -8.60
CA VAL A 320 4.26 -2.72 -9.53
C VAL A 320 4.42 -1.41 -8.78
N TYR A 321 5.26 -0.55 -9.30
CA TYR A 321 5.43 0.80 -8.79
C TYR A 321 5.07 1.85 -9.86
N ASN A 322 5.65 1.76 -11.04
CA ASN A 322 5.28 2.53 -12.22
C ASN A 322 4.60 1.61 -13.23
N LEU A 323 3.31 1.82 -13.45
CA LEU A 323 2.50 0.91 -14.26
C LEU A 323 3.08 0.71 -15.65
N PHE A 324 3.42 1.80 -16.34
CA PHE A 324 3.84 1.75 -17.76
C PHE A 324 5.22 1.16 -17.94
N GLU A 325 6.12 1.34 -16.97
CA GLU A 325 7.45 0.73 -16.99
C GLU A 325 7.43 -0.74 -16.57
N ASP A 326 6.72 -1.03 -15.48
CA ASP A 326 6.75 -2.35 -14.87
C ASP A 326 5.96 -3.39 -15.65
N LEU A 327 5.07 -2.97 -16.55
CA LEU A 327 4.34 -3.86 -17.45
C LEU A 327 5.06 -4.15 -18.77
N GLN A 328 6.16 -3.47 -19.08
CA GLN A 328 6.83 -3.54 -20.39
C GLN A 328 7.35 -4.91 -20.76
N ASP A 329 7.82 -5.70 -19.81
CA ASP A 329 8.34 -7.05 -20.07
C ASP A 329 7.25 -8.12 -20.19
N GLY A 330 6.01 -7.78 -19.91
CA GLY A 330 4.85 -8.66 -19.98
C GLY A 330 4.69 -9.63 -18.81
N LEU A 331 5.67 -9.75 -17.91
CA LEU A 331 5.63 -10.75 -16.83
C LEU A 331 4.54 -10.45 -15.79
N VAL A 332 4.40 -9.19 -15.38
CA VAL A 332 3.35 -8.80 -14.44
C VAL A 332 1.96 -9.01 -15.04
N LEU A 333 1.76 -8.64 -16.31
CA LEU A 333 0.50 -8.87 -17.01
C LEU A 333 0.15 -10.34 -17.06
N LEU A 334 1.10 -11.23 -17.40
CA LEU A 334 0.88 -12.66 -17.45
C LEU A 334 0.55 -13.25 -16.08
N GLN A 335 1.22 -12.79 -15.03
CA GLN A 335 0.87 -13.16 -13.65
C GLN A 335 -0.56 -12.72 -13.31
N ALA A 336 -0.95 -11.53 -13.70
CA ALA A 336 -2.30 -11.03 -13.48
C ALA A 336 -3.35 -11.85 -14.24
N PHE A 337 -3.08 -12.23 -15.51
CA PHE A 337 -3.94 -13.15 -16.26
C PHE A 337 -4.11 -14.48 -15.55
N GLU A 338 -3.02 -15.04 -15.02
CA GLU A 338 -3.08 -16.31 -14.27
C GLU A 338 -3.92 -16.18 -12.99
N LYS A 339 -3.83 -15.06 -12.29
CA LYS A 339 -4.65 -14.80 -11.10
C LYS A 339 -6.13 -14.62 -11.42
N VAL A 340 -6.44 -13.95 -12.54
CA VAL A 340 -7.82 -13.70 -12.99
C VAL A 340 -8.46 -14.97 -13.55
N ALA A 341 -7.74 -15.72 -14.37
CA ALA A 341 -8.19 -16.95 -15.01
C ALA A 341 -7.17 -18.07 -14.77
N PRO A 342 -7.21 -18.77 -13.62
CA PRO A 342 -6.24 -19.80 -13.27
C PRO A 342 -6.10 -20.87 -14.36
N GLY A 343 -4.86 -21.19 -14.72
CA GLY A 343 -4.52 -22.14 -15.75
C GLY A 343 -4.48 -21.61 -17.18
N ILE A 344 -4.78 -20.33 -17.39
CA ILE A 344 -4.78 -19.74 -18.75
C ILE A 344 -3.37 -19.57 -19.32
N VAL A 345 -2.37 -19.33 -18.47
CA VAL A 345 -1.00 -19.06 -18.92
C VAL A 345 -0.20 -20.36 -19.07
N ASN A 346 0.28 -20.59 -20.28
CA ASN A 346 1.28 -21.62 -20.53
C ASN A 346 2.69 -21.02 -20.30
N TRP A 347 3.24 -21.25 -19.13
CA TRP A 347 4.52 -20.67 -18.71
C TRP A 347 5.73 -21.16 -19.52
N ARG A 348 5.60 -22.23 -20.29
CA ARG A 348 6.65 -22.66 -21.22
C ARG A 348 6.84 -21.71 -22.40
N MET A 349 5.81 -20.92 -22.72
CA MET A 349 5.85 -19.92 -23.79
C MET A 349 6.40 -18.58 -23.33
N VAL A 350 6.69 -18.42 -22.05
CA VAL A 350 7.04 -17.13 -21.45
C VAL A 350 8.55 -17.01 -21.23
N GLY A 351 9.14 -15.96 -21.76
CA GLY A 351 10.54 -15.59 -21.47
C GLY A 351 10.66 -14.97 -20.07
N LYS A 352 11.44 -15.61 -19.18
CA LYS A 352 11.58 -15.21 -17.77
C LYS A 352 13.00 -14.78 -17.38
N LYS A 353 14.00 -15.19 -18.15
CA LYS A 353 15.41 -14.97 -17.80
C LYS A 353 15.81 -13.53 -18.01
N GLN A 354 16.08 -12.83 -16.93
CA GLN A 354 16.54 -11.44 -16.97
C GLN A 354 18.05 -11.32 -17.30
N PRO A 355 18.48 -10.25 -18.00
CA PRO A 355 17.62 -9.24 -18.63
C PRO A 355 16.95 -9.74 -19.91
N LEU A 356 15.68 -9.40 -20.09
CA LEU A 356 14.94 -9.77 -21.29
C LEU A 356 15.32 -8.86 -22.47
N SER A 357 15.59 -9.44 -23.63
CA SER A 357 15.74 -8.67 -24.86
C SER A 357 14.41 -8.04 -25.26
N ARG A 358 14.45 -6.93 -26.01
CA ARG A 358 13.26 -6.29 -26.54
C ARG A 358 12.36 -7.29 -27.31
N PHE A 359 12.97 -8.19 -28.06
CA PHE A 359 12.23 -9.23 -28.79
C PHE A 359 11.44 -10.14 -27.84
N LYS A 360 12.07 -10.59 -26.74
CA LYS A 360 11.40 -11.43 -25.74
C LYS A 360 10.32 -10.67 -24.98
N GLN A 361 10.51 -9.40 -24.70
CA GLN A 361 9.48 -8.53 -24.12
C GLN A 361 8.27 -8.44 -25.04
N ILE A 362 8.48 -8.22 -26.34
CA ILE A 362 7.41 -8.16 -27.34
C ILE A 362 6.68 -9.52 -27.44
N GLU A 363 7.39 -10.63 -27.42
CA GLU A 363 6.76 -11.97 -27.40
C GLU A 363 5.87 -12.15 -26.18
N ASN A 364 6.34 -11.80 -24.99
CA ASN A 364 5.55 -11.89 -23.76
C ASN A 364 4.31 -10.98 -23.83
N CYS A 365 4.45 -9.76 -24.29
CA CYS A 365 3.33 -8.82 -24.42
C CYS A 365 2.34 -9.24 -25.51
N ASN A 366 2.80 -9.78 -26.64
CA ASN A 366 1.94 -10.37 -27.66
C ASN A 366 1.14 -11.54 -27.10
N TYR A 367 1.77 -12.37 -26.27
CA TYR A 367 1.09 -13.47 -25.61
C TYR A 367 0.01 -12.96 -24.65
N ALA A 368 0.31 -11.91 -23.87
CA ALA A 368 -0.70 -11.27 -23.01
C ALA A 368 -1.89 -10.72 -23.81
N VAL A 369 -1.65 -10.06 -24.95
CA VAL A 369 -2.71 -9.60 -25.85
C VAL A 369 -3.52 -10.78 -26.41
N ALA A 370 -2.87 -11.87 -26.80
CA ALA A 370 -3.54 -13.08 -27.28
C ALA A 370 -4.45 -13.69 -26.20
N LEU A 371 -4.01 -13.73 -24.96
CA LEU A 371 -4.83 -14.19 -23.83
C LEU A 371 -6.03 -13.27 -23.59
N GLY A 372 -5.85 -11.97 -23.75
CA GLY A 372 -6.95 -11.01 -23.69
C GLY A 372 -7.99 -11.26 -24.79
N GLN A 373 -7.55 -11.55 -26.00
CA GLN A 373 -8.43 -11.93 -27.10
C GLN A 373 -9.18 -13.23 -26.82
N GLU A 374 -8.51 -14.21 -26.23
CA GLU A 374 -9.13 -15.47 -25.80
C GLU A 374 -10.23 -15.23 -24.75
N LEU A 375 -10.05 -14.27 -23.86
CA LEU A 375 -11.05 -13.83 -22.90
C LEU A 375 -12.07 -12.84 -23.49
N ARG A 376 -12.03 -12.62 -24.80
CA ARG A 376 -12.94 -11.74 -25.53
C ARG A 376 -12.85 -10.25 -25.15
N PHE A 377 -11.66 -9.80 -24.82
CA PHE A 377 -11.41 -8.35 -24.61
C PHE A 377 -11.52 -7.61 -25.94
N SER A 378 -12.03 -6.38 -25.86
CA SER A 378 -12.02 -5.46 -27.00
C SER A 378 -10.64 -4.81 -27.11
N LEU A 379 -9.73 -5.42 -27.88
CA LEU A 379 -8.33 -5.01 -28.02
C LEU A 379 -8.02 -4.51 -29.44
N VAL A 380 -8.87 -3.62 -29.97
CA VAL A 380 -8.66 -3.06 -31.30
C VAL A 380 -7.41 -2.17 -31.29
N GLY A 381 -6.48 -2.49 -32.17
CA GLY A 381 -5.27 -1.69 -32.38
C GLY A 381 -4.16 -1.87 -31.33
N ILE A 382 -4.28 -2.82 -30.41
CA ILE A 382 -3.23 -3.12 -29.42
C ILE A 382 -2.32 -4.23 -29.95
N GLN A 383 -1.00 -3.98 -29.94
CA GLN A 383 0.05 -4.96 -30.19
C GLN A 383 0.99 -5.02 -29.00
N GLY A 384 1.70 -6.13 -28.84
CA GLY A 384 2.68 -6.28 -27.76
C GLY A 384 3.75 -5.18 -27.75
N ALA A 385 4.18 -4.71 -28.92
CA ALA A 385 5.13 -3.60 -29.04
C ALA A 385 4.62 -2.32 -28.36
N ASP A 386 3.33 -2.04 -28.41
CA ASP A 386 2.75 -0.85 -27.76
C ASP A 386 2.94 -0.87 -26.25
N ILE A 387 2.80 -2.05 -25.63
CA ILE A 387 3.00 -2.22 -24.18
C ILE A 387 4.49 -2.10 -23.84
N VAL A 388 5.37 -2.69 -24.65
CA VAL A 388 6.83 -2.58 -24.48
C VAL A 388 7.29 -1.12 -24.58
N ASP A 389 6.67 -0.34 -25.46
CA ASP A 389 6.99 1.07 -25.64
C ASP A 389 6.31 2.00 -24.61
N GLY A 390 5.55 1.43 -23.68
CA GLY A 390 4.88 2.17 -22.61
C GLY A 390 3.74 3.06 -23.11
N GLN A 391 3.08 2.67 -24.19
CA GLN A 391 1.93 3.41 -24.73
C GLN A 391 0.80 3.46 -23.70
N ARG A 392 0.56 4.65 -23.16
CA ARG A 392 -0.27 4.84 -21.95
C ARG A 392 -1.71 4.42 -22.16
N THR A 393 -2.38 4.95 -23.17
CA THR A 393 -3.79 4.68 -23.43
C THR A 393 -4.07 3.19 -23.66
N LEU A 394 -3.24 2.52 -24.45
CA LEU A 394 -3.42 1.10 -24.77
C LEU A 394 -3.11 0.21 -23.57
N THR A 395 -2.08 0.55 -22.79
CA THR A 395 -1.76 -0.18 -21.54
C THR A 395 -2.88 -0.05 -20.52
N LEU A 396 -3.41 1.16 -20.31
CA LEU A 396 -4.56 1.40 -19.43
C LEU A 396 -5.79 0.62 -19.91
N GLY A 397 -6.05 0.61 -21.21
CA GLY A 397 -7.19 -0.11 -21.79
C GLY A 397 -7.13 -1.62 -21.55
N LEU A 398 -5.98 -2.22 -21.74
CA LEU A 398 -5.77 -3.65 -21.46
C LEU A 398 -5.93 -3.96 -19.98
N THR A 399 -5.29 -3.18 -19.12
CA THR A 399 -5.34 -3.38 -17.66
C THR A 399 -6.76 -3.22 -17.12
N TRP A 400 -7.50 -2.24 -17.64
CA TRP A 400 -8.91 -2.05 -17.31
C TRP A 400 -9.73 -3.29 -17.63
N GLN A 401 -9.60 -3.84 -18.84
CA GLN A 401 -10.36 -5.02 -19.24
C GLN A 401 -10.00 -6.25 -18.42
N LEU A 402 -8.72 -6.38 -18.04
CA LEU A 402 -8.26 -7.47 -17.19
C LEU A 402 -8.86 -7.37 -15.78
N MET A 403 -8.90 -6.18 -15.19
CA MET A 403 -9.53 -5.95 -13.90
C MET A 403 -11.04 -6.21 -13.96
N ARG A 404 -11.70 -5.75 -15.02
CA ARG A 404 -13.12 -6.02 -15.25
C ARG A 404 -13.43 -7.51 -15.37
N GLU A 405 -12.58 -8.26 -16.06
CA GLU A 405 -12.72 -9.71 -16.20
C GLU A 405 -12.64 -10.42 -14.85
N ASN A 406 -11.78 -9.96 -13.95
CA ASN A 406 -11.70 -10.48 -12.59
C ASN A 406 -13.04 -10.32 -11.85
N ILE A 407 -13.70 -9.16 -12.01
CA ILE A 407 -15.01 -8.89 -11.42
C ILE A 407 -16.08 -9.77 -12.05
N VAL A 408 -16.12 -9.85 -13.38
CA VAL A 408 -17.09 -10.64 -14.13
C VAL A 408 -16.98 -12.14 -13.79
N HIS A 409 -15.76 -12.67 -13.68
CA HIS A 409 -15.54 -14.05 -13.25
C HIS A 409 -16.12 -14.33 -11.87
N THR A 410 -15.91 -13.42 -10.93
CA THR A 410 -16.47 -13.54 -9.59
C THR A 410 -18.01 -13.55 -9.64
N LEU A 411 -18.60 -12.66 -10.43
CA LEU A 411 -20.07 -12.56 -10.58
C LEU A 411 -20.65 -13.80 -11.29
N GLN A 412 -19.99 -14.30 -12.33
CA GLN A 412 -20.45 -15.50 -13.06
C GLN A 412 -20.44 -16.76 -12.20
N SER A 413 -19.48 -16.86 -11.27
CA SER A 413 -19.44 -17.97 -10.31
C SER A 413 -20.64 -17.99 -9.37
N LEU A 414 -21.30 -16.85 -9.19
CA LEU A 414 -22.48 -16.68 -8.34
C LEU A 414 -23.80 -16.87 -9.10
N THR A 415 -23.77 -16.88 -10.44
CA THR A 415 -24.98 -17.05 -11.26
C THR A 415 -25.17 -18.49 -11.72
N LYS A 416 -26.38 -19.02 -11.56
CA LYS A 416 -26.76 -20.32 -12.13
C LYS A 416 -26.82 -20.18 -13.65
N GLY A 417 -25.90 -20.82 -14.37
CA GLY A 417 -25.91 -20.90 -15.82
C GLY A 417 -24.82 -20.14 -16.59
N GLY A 418 -23.87 -19.49 -15.91
CA GLY A 418 -22.67 -18.92 -16.56
C GLY A 418 -22.92 -17.81 -17.59
N ARG A 419 -24.04 -17.09 -17.48
CA ARG A 419 -24.39 -15.98 -18.39
C ARG A 419 -23.43 -14.80 -18.19
N THR A 420 -23.02 -14.17 -19.29
CA THR A 420 -22.26 -12.91 -19.26
C THR A 420 -23.09 -11.77 -18.67
N ILE A 421 -22.54 -11.08 -17.67
CA ILE A 421 -23.19 -9.94 -17.02
C ILE A 421 -22.78 -8.66 -17.75
N THR A 422 -23.78 -7.88 -18.21
CA THR A 422 -23.57 -6.61 -18.89
C THR A 422 -23.64 -5.44 -17.92
N ASP A 423 -23.16 -4.26 -18.35
CA ASP A 423 -23.28 -3.02 -17.57
C ASP A 423 -24.75 -2.68 -17.24
N GLN A 424 -25.66 -2.95 -18.18
CA GLN A 424 -27.10 -2.77 -17.95
C GLN A 424 -27.65 -3.71 -16.88
N ASP A 425 -27.15 -4.93 -16.82
CA ASP A 425 -27.51 -5.88 -15.77
C ASP A 425 -27.09 -5.36 -14.39
N LEU A 426 -25.87 -4.78 -14.30
CA LEU A 426 -25.38 -4.17 -13.06
C LEU A 426 -26.20 -2.94 -12.65
N VAL A 427 -26.52 -2.06 -13.60
CA VAL A 427 -27.38 -0.88 -13.35
C VAL A 427 -28.75 -1.32 -12.84
N ARG A 428 -29.35 -2.30 -13.47
CA ARG A 428 -30.65 -2.84 -13.06
C ARG A 428 -30.59 -3.44 -11.67
N TRP A 429 -29.58 -4.27 -11.42
CA TRP A 429 -29.38 -4.88 -10.10
C TRP A 429 -29.23 -3.83 -9.01
N ALA A 430 -28.41 -2.80 -9.24
CA ALA A 430 -28.19 -1.73 -8.27
C ALA A 430 -29.48 -0.96 -7.97
N ASN A 431 -30.24 -0.61 -9.01
CA ASN A 431 -31.53 0.08 -8.86
C ASN A 431 -32.55 -0.77 -8.10
N GLU A 432 -32.69 -2.05 -8.44
CA GLU A 432 -33.59 -2.98 -7.76
C GLU A 432 -33.17 -3.20 -6.30
N THR A 433 -31.87 -3.24 -6.03
CA THR A 433 -31.35 -3.40 -4.68
C THR A 433 -31.66 -2.19 -3.81
N ALA A 434 -31.46 -0.98 -4.31
CA ALA A 434 -31.82 0.25 -3.60
C ALA A 434 -33.33 0.29 -3.31
N GLN A 435 -34.15 -0.09 -4.29
CA GLN A 435 -35.60 -0.15 -4.14
C GLN A 435 -36.05 -1.17 -3.08
N ARG A 436 -35.44 -2.34 -3.04
CA ARG A 436 -35.72 -3.36 -1.99
C ARG A 436 -35.43 -2.85 -0.59
N GLY A 437 -34.46 -1.95 -0.45
CA GLY A 437 -34.16 -1.26 0.80
C GLY A 437 -35.11 -0.10 1.15
N GLY A 438 -36.16 0.11 0.34
CA GLY A 438 -37.15 1.16 0.57
C GLY A 438 -36.71 2.55 0.08
N LYS A 439 -35.66 2.62 -0.75
CA LYS A 439 -35.14 3.88 -1.30
C LYS A 439 -35.58 4.09 -2.74
N GLN A 440 -35.72 5.37 -3.12
CA GLN A 440 -36.22 5.73 -4.47
C GLN A 440 -35.12 6.25 -5.40
N SER A 441 -33.89 6.37 -4.93
CA SER A 441 -32.77 6.79 -5.77
C SER A 441 -32.50 5.77 -6.88
N LYS A 442 -32.19 6.28 -8.07
CA LYS A 442 -31.92 5.47 -9.26
C LYS A 442 -30.71 6.00 -9.99
N MET A 443 -30.01 5.09 -10.65
CA MET A 443 -28.93 5.38 -11.57
C MET A 443 -29.39 5.05 -12.99
N ASN A 444 -29.19 5.97 -13.94
CA ASN A 444 -29.49 5.73 -15.37
C ASN A 444 -28.32 5.04 -16.08
N SER A 445 -27.11 5.38 -15.67
CA SER A 445 -25.85 4.80 -16.18
C SER A 445 -24.75 5.10 -15.19
N PHE A 446 -23.57 4.51 -15.40
CA PHE A 446 -22.37 4.81 -14.60
C PHE A 446 -21.84 6.24 -14.79
N LYS A 447 -22.38 6.98 -15.76
CA LYS A 447 -22.07 8.39 -16.02
C LYS A 447 -23.11 9.36 -15.45
N ASP A 448 -24.10 8.86 -14.73
CA ASP A 448 -25.17 9.67 -14.17
C ASP A 448 -24.61 10.68 -13.16
N SER A 449 -24.82 11.97 -13.43
CA SER A 449 -24.33 13.05 -12.58
C SER A 449 -24.92 13.03 -11.16
N ALA A 450 -26.09 12.42 -10.98
CA ALA A 450 -26.72 12.26 -9.67
C ALA A 450 -25.89 11.38 -8.71
N LEU A 451 -24.99 10.56 -9.24
CA LEU A 451 -24.10 9.70 -8.44
C LEU A 451 -23.08 10.49 -7.63
N SER A 452 -22.81 11.74 -8.01
CA SER A 452 -21.82 12.59 -7.35
C SER A 452 -22.07 12.81 -5.86
N THR A 453 -23.32 12.75 -5.42
CA THR A 453 -23.68 12.92 -4.01
C THR A 453 -23.29 11.74 -3.13
N GLY A 454 -22.97 10.57 -3.70
CA GLY A 454 -22.69 9.33 -2.98
C GLY A 454 -23.91 8.63 -2.38
N ILE A 455 -25.07 9.26 -2.37
CA ILE A 455 -26.27 8.75 -1.69
C ILE A 455 -26.76 7.44 -2.33
N PHE A 456 -26.74 7.35 -3.65
CA PHE A 456 -27.18 6.14 -4.35
C PHE A 456 -26.40 4.89 -3.89
N PHE A 457 -25.10 4.98 -3.72
CA PHE A 457 -24.27 3.86 -3.26
C PHE A 457 -24.62 3.45 -1.84
N LEU A 458 -24.93 4.41 -0.98
CA LEU A 458 -25.41 4.13 0.38
C LEU A 458 -26.76 3.43 0.35
N ASP A 459 -27.65 3.84 -0.53
CA ASP A 459 -28.97 3.21 -0.70
C ASP A 459 -28.86 1.78 -1.23
N VAL A 460 -27.91 1.51 -2.13
CA VAL A 460 -27.62 0.15 -2.60
C VAL A 460 -27.08 -0.71 -1.45
N LEU A 461 -26.16 -0.20 -0.66
CA LEU A 461 -25.61 -0.92 0.50
C LEU A 461 -26.70 -1.22 1.54
N ASN A 462 -27.59 -0.27 1.78
CA ASN A 462 -28.75 -0.49 2.65
C ASN A 462 -29.66 -1.59 2.12
N GLY A 463 -29.84 -1.67 0.80
CA GLY A 463 -30.61 -2.74 0.16
C GLY A 463 -29.93 -4.11 0.25
N ILE A 464 -28.61 -4.15 0.19
CA ILE A 464 -27.83 -5.38 0.35
C ILE A 464 -27.98 -5.92 1.78
N LYS A 465 -27.76 -5.05 2.77
CA LYS A 465 -27.86 -5.43 4.18
C LYS A 465 -28.47 -4.29 5.01
N PRO A 466 -29.76 -4.34 5.24
CA PRO A 466 -30.46 -3.31 6.02
C PRO A 466 -29.87 -3.14 7.42
N GLY A 467 -29.78 -1.88 7.85
CA GLY A 467 -29.27 -1.52 9.18
C GLY A 467 -27.77 -1.22 9.22
N TYR A 468 -27.01 -1.44 8.13
CA TYR A 468 -25.57 -1.12 8.07
C TYR A 468 -25.28 0.34 7.73
N VAL A 469 -26.20 1.00 7.07
CA VAL A 469 -26.09 2.44 6.79
C VAL A 469 -26.84 3.20 7.87
N ASP A 470 -26.09 3.95 8.67
CA ASP A 470 -26.68 4.93 9.61
C ASP A 470 -27.00 6.20 8.84
N TYR A 471 -28.26 6.41 8.50
CA TYR A 471 -28.69 7.58 7.72
C TYR A 471 -28.55 8.92 8.47
N ASN A 472 -28.33 8.90 9.79
CA ASN A 472 -27.95 10.12 10.53
C ASN A 472 -26.57 10.65 10.12
N LEU A 473 -25.73 9.80 9.56
CA LEU A 473 -24.41 10.16 9.06
C LEU A 473 -24.43 10.60 7.58
N VAL A 474 -25.52 10.33 6.87
CA VAL A 474 -25.65 10.63 5.45
C VAL A 474 -26.05 12.09 5.28
N THR A 475 -25.26 12.83 4.49
CA THR A 475 -25.50 14.23 4.19
C THR A 475 -26.30 14.40 2.90
N SER A 476 -26.75 15.63 2.60
CA SER A 476 -27.44 15.93 1.33
C SER A 476 -26.53 15.79 0.10
N GLY A 477 -25.21 15.78 0.28
CA GLY A 477 -24.24 15.70 -0.80
C GLY A 477 -24.19 16.93 -1.72
N ARG A 478 -24.72 18.07 -1.27
CA ARG A 478 -24.78 19.29 -2.07
C ARG A 478 -23.47 20.06 -2.13
N SER A 479 -22.67 20.00 -1.06
CA SER A 479 -21.31 20.53 -1.06
C SER A 479 -20.31 19.43 -1.44
N GLU A 480 -19.15 19.81 -1.92
CA GLU A 480 -18.08 18.88 -2.25
C GLU A 480 -17.65 18.07 -1.02
N GLU A 481 -17.53 18.74 0.14
CA GLU A 481 -17.22 18.09 1.42
C GLU A 481 -18.29 17.05 1.81
N ASP A 482 -19.56 17.40 1.69
CA ASP A 482 -20.67 16.50 2.01
C ASP A 482 -20.71 15.28 1.07
N ALA A 483 -20.49 15.52 -0.21
CA ALA A 483 -20.39 14.43 -1.21
C ALA A 483 -19.20 13.52 -0.95
N PHE A 484 -18.04 14.08 -0.61
CA PHE A 484 -16.86 13.33 -0.23
C PHE A 484 -17.11 12.46 1.00
N ASN A 485 -17.74 13.01 2.02
CA ASN A 485 -18.06 12.27 3.24
C ASN A 485 -19.04 11.12 2.99
N ASN A 486 -20.05 11.31 2.16
CA ASN A 486 -20.96 10.24 1.74
C ASN A 486 -20.21 9.14 0.97
N ALA A 487 -19.33 9.50 0.06
CA ALA A 487 -18.53 8.55 -0.72
C ALA A 487 -17.59 7.74 0.19
N LYS A 488 -16.88 8.40 1.11
CA LYS A 488 -16.01 7.74 2.09
C LYS A 488 -16.81 6.77 2.99
N LEU A 489 -17.98 7.17 3.43
CA LEU A 489 -18.88 6.33 4.20
C LEU A 489 -19.29 5.08 3.41
N ALA A 490 -19.72 5.24 2.16
CA ALA A 490 -20.12 4.14 1.29
C ALA A 490 -18.98 3.14 1.05
N ILE A 491 -17.80 3.62 0.73
CA ILE A 491 -16.61 2.79 0.52
C ILE A 491 -16.27 1.98 1.79
N SER A 492 -16.30 2.61 2.94
CA SER A 492 -15.97 1.97 4.20
C SER A 492 -17.00 0.92 4.62
N ILE A 493 -18.29 1.17 4.40
CA ILE A 493 -19.34 0.19 4.64
C ILE A 493 -19.21 -1.00 3.69
N ALA A 494 -18.93 -0.77 2.41
CA ALA A 494 -18.70 -1.85 1.45
C ALA A 494 -17.55 -2.76 1.89
N ARG A 495 -16.44 -2.19 2.35
CA ARG A 495 -15.29 -2.95 2.90
C ARG A 495 -15.65 -3.70 4.18
N LYS A 496 -16.46 -3.12 5.05
CA LYS A 496 -16.99 -3.77 6.25
C LYS A 496 -17.80 -5.02 5.91
N LEU A 497 -18.56 -4.97 4.82
CA LEU A 497 -19.34 -6.09 4.31
C LEU A 497 -18.51 -7.13 3.53
N GLY A 498 -17.23 -6.88 3.35
CA GLY A 498 -16.30 -7.82 2.73
C GLY A 498 -15.85 -7.47 1.31
N ALA A 499 -16.27 -6.32 0.77
CA ALA A 499 -15.86 -5.91 -0.57
C ALA A 499 -14.46 -5.26 -0.59
N THR A 500 -13.67 -5.60 -1.61
CA THR A 500 -12.38 -4.95 -1.86
C THR A 500 -12.60 -3.80 -2.85
N ILE A 501 -12.55 -2.56 -2.35
CA ILE A 501 -12.80 -1.34 -3.12
C ILE A 501 -11.50 -0.55 -3.26
N PHE A 502 -11.04 -0.34 -4.49
CA PHE A 502 -9.79 0.37 -4.81
C PHE A 502 -9.98 1.84 -5.13
N LEU A 503 -11.17 2.25 -5.57
CA LEU A 503 -11.44 3.63 -5.89
C LEU A 503 -11.40 4.51 -4.63
N VAL A 504 -11.15 5.78 -4.84
CA VAL A 504 -11.12 6.80 -3.78
C VAL A 504 -12.42 7.63 -3.80
N PRO A 505 -12.77 8.32 -2.71
CA PRO A 505 -14.01 9.11 -2.67
C PRO A 505 -14.18 10.10 -3.82
N GLU A 506 -13.09 10.71 -4.28
CA GLU A 506 -13.09 11.65 -5.41
C GLU A 506 -13.60 11.01 -6.71
N ASP A 507 -13.35 9.72 -6.91
CA ASP A 507 -13.82 9.00 -8.10
C ASP A 507 -15.35 8.92 -8.16
N ILE A 508 -16.00 8.86 -6.99
CA ILE A 508 -17.47 8.91 -6.88
C ILE A 508 -17.96 10.35 -7.08
N VAL A 509 -17.36 11.32 -6.38
CA VAL A 509 -17.75 12.73 -6.47
C VAL A 509 -17.64 13.26 -7.89
N GLU A 510 -16.61 12.88 -8.62
CA GLU A 510 -16.37 13.26 -10.01
C GLU A 510 -17.10 12.37 -11.03
N VAL A 511 -17.79 11.35 -10.57
CA VAL A 511 -18.54 10.37 -11.39
C VAL A 511 -17.67 9.77 -12.50
N ARG A 512 -16.56 9.15 -12.11
CA ARG A 512 -15.69 8.43 -13.05
C ARG A 512 -16.31 7.08 -13.37
N ALA A 513 -16.90 6.97 -14.55
CA ALA A 513 -17.75 5.84 -14.94
C ALA A 513 -17.07 4.47 -14.77
N LYS A 514 -15.80 4.34 -15.14
CA LYS A 514 -15.05 3.08 -14.96
C LYS A 514 -14.89 2.71 -13.50
N MET A 515 -14.59 3.69 -12.64
CA MET A 515 -14.40 3.50 -11.21
C MET A 515 -15.74 3.16 -10.53
N VAL A 516 -16.81 3.84 -10.92
CA VAL A 516 -18.16 3.57 -10.42
C VAL A 516 -18.62 2.15 -10.80
N ASN A 517 -18.34 1.71 -12.01
CA ASN A 517 -18.60 0.35 -12.45
C ASN A 517 -17.96 -0.70 -11.54
N ILE A 518 -16.71 -0.45 -11.15
CA ILE A 518 -15.97 -1.35 -10.26
C ILE A 518 -16.57 -1.40 -8.86
N PHE A 519 -17.10 -0.28 -8.37
CA PHE A 519 -17.77 -0.24 -7.06
C PHE A 519 -19.03 -1.12 -7.05
N CYS A 520 -19.84 -1.03 -8.07
CA CYS A 520 -21.08 -1.79 -8.18
C CYS A 520 -20.87 -3.27 -8.45
#